data_447ed0e011adaae7398bd3ee240c0abc
#
_entry.id   447ed0e011adaae7398bd3ee240c0abc
#
_cell.length_a   1.000
_cell.length_b   1.000
_cell.length_c   1.000
_cell.angle_alpha   90.00
_cell.angle_beta   90.00
_cell.angle_gamma   90.00
#
_symmetry.space_group_name_H-M   'P 1'
#
loop_
_entity.id
_entity.type
_entity.pdbx_description
1 polymer ?
#
loop_
_entity_poly.entity_id
_entity_poly.type
_entity_poly.pdbx_seq_one_letter_code
_entity_poly.pdbx_strand_id
1 'polypeptide(L)'
;NAYLDITRAHLPHAELLMVVRDPRDMLLNWLAFGSPVPFRMGTPEEGAAWLAQGLEHIVVLAEQELQPLLLLRTDEAGNDPRALSATLAQLLGVELPVPPPQLFSDQYRFPAGNWRRYTGVLGAAFAMLTPVAVRLGYSET
;
A
#
# COMPACT_ATOMS: atom_id res chain seq x y z
N ASN A 1 -1.06 4.46 11.79
CA ASN A 1 -1.79 5.68 11.37
C ASN A 1 -2.29 6.57 12.52
N ALA A 2 -1.82 6.34 13.76
CA ALA A 2 -2.15 7.20 14.91
C ALA A 2 -1.80 8.68 14.69
N TYR A 3 -0.91 8.98 13.75
CA TYR A 3 -0.50 10.34 13.42
C TYR A 3 -1.42 11.05 12.41
N LEU A 4 -2.32 10.35 11.72
CA LEU A 4 -3.21 10.98 10.75
C LEU A 4 -4.19 11.94 11.42
N ASP A 5 -4.73 11.59 12.58
CA ASP A 5 -5.62 12.47 13.33
C ASP A 5 -4.89 13.73 13.80
N ILE A 6 -3.61 13.60 14.20
CA ILE A 6 -2.76 14.73 14.56
C ILE A 6 -2.48 15.61 13.32
N THR A 7 -2.15 14.99 12.18
CA THR A 7 -1.91 15.74 10.94
C THR A 7 -3.15 16.51 10.53
N ARG A 8 -4.32 15.91 10.57
CA ARG A 8 -5.59 16.58 10.27
C ARG A 8 -5.91 17.73 11.20
N ALA A 9 -5.66 17.57 12.50
CA ALA A 9 -5.90 18.62 13.49
C ALA A 9 -4.99 19.85 13.28
N HIS A 10 -3.76 19.64 12.86
CA HIS A 10 -2.75 20.69 12.72
C HIS A 10 -2.56 21.19 11.28
N LEU A 11 -2.90 20.37 10.28
CA LEU A 11 -2.73 20.67 8.87
C LEU A 11 -4.02 20.33 8.09
N PRO A 12 -5.16 20.97 8.41
CA PRO A 12 -6.47 20.61 7.85
C PRO A 12 -6.59 20.83 6.33
N HIS A 13 -5.70 21.64 5.74
CA HIS A 13 -5.68 21.94 4.31
C HIS A 13 -4.58 21.18 3.56
N ALA A 14 -3.82 20.33 4.23
CA ALA A 14 -2.79 19.54 3.56
C ALA A 14 -3.43 18.43 2.72
N GLU A 15 -2.94 18.25 1.51
CA GLU A 15 -3.25 17.07 0.72
C GLU A 15 -2.40 15.89 1.22
N LEU A 16 -3.04 14.75 1.42
CA LEU A 16 -2.38 13.53 1.85
C LEU A 16 -2.14 12.63 0.66
N LEU A 17 -0.88 12.27 0.42
CA LEU A 17 -0.53 11.21 -0.53
C LEU A 17 -0.26 9.92 0.24
N MET A 18 -1.12 8.93 0.07
CA MET A 18 -0.96 7.62 0.66
C MET A 18 -0.47 6.64 -0.41
N VAL A 19 0.72 6.11 -0.18
CA VAL A 19 1.32 5.08 -1.04
C VAL A 19 0.88 3.71 -0.52
N VAL A 20 0.19 2.97 -1.36
CA VAL A 20 -0.32 1.64 -1.04
C VAL A 20 0.19 0.59 -2.01
N ARG A 21 0.20 -0.64 -1.57
CA ARG A 21 0.48 -1.84 -2.34
C ARG A 21 -0.56 -2.90 -2.03
N ASP A 22 -0.73 -3.92 -2.89
CA ASP A 22 -1.60 -5.05 -2.58
C ASP A 22 -1.26 -5.60 -1.18
N PRO A 23 -2.21 -5.58 -0.24
CA PRO A 23 -1.97 -6.02 1.13
C PRO A 23 -1.44 -7.44 1.26
N ARG A 24 -1.79 -8.32 0.31
CA ARG A 24 -1.34 -9.71 0.28
C ARG A 24 0.15 -9.80 -0.10
N ASP A 25 0.61 -8.95 -1.02
CA ASP A 25 2.04 -8.81 -1.33
C ASP A 25 2.80 -8.07 -0.22
N MET A 26 2.15 -7.14 0.50
CA MET A 26 2.76 -6.52 1.70
C MET A 26 3.01 -7.55 2.79
N LEU A 27 2.07 -8.45 3.04
CA LEU A 27 2.26 -9.54 4.00
C LEU A 27 3.42 -10.45 3.60
N LEU A 28 3.54 -10.81 2.32
CA LEU A 28 4.70 -11.58 1.83
C LEU A 28 6.02 -10.88 2.11
N ASN A 29 6.09 -9.56 1.89
CA ASN A 29 7.29 -8.79 2.20
C ASN A 29 7.63 -8.85 3.69
N TRP A 30 6.63 -8.76 4.56
CA TRP A 30 6.85 -8.85 6.01
C TRP A 30 7.34 -10.24 6.43
N LEU A 31 6.82 -11.30 5.82
CA LEU A 31 7.27 -12.66 6.06
C LEU A 31 8.71 -12.90 5.58
N ALA A 32 9.08 -12.28 4.46
CA ALA A 32 10.41 -12.45 3.86
C ALA A 32 11.50 -11.59 4.53
N PHE A 33 11.19 -10.35 4.90
CA PHE A 33 12.18 -9.35 5.32
C PHE A 33 11.96 -8.81 6.73
N GLY A 34 10.89 -9.21 7.38
CA GLY A 34 10.45 -8.66 8.67
C GLY A 34 9.49 -7.48 8.53
N SER A 35 8.68 -7.27 9.55
CA SER A 35 7.76 -6.13 9.62
C SER A 35 8.53 -4.83 9.84
N PRO A 36 8.17 -3.73 9.14
CA PRO A 36 8.80 -2.41 9.33
C PRO A 36 8.46 -1.75 10.66
N VAL A 37 7.51 -2.30 11.40
CA VAL A 37 7.09 -1.82 12.72
C VAL A 37 7.57 -2.78 13.81
N PRO A 38 7.71 -2.35 15.06
CA PRO A 38 8.14 -3.21 16.18
C PRO A 38 7.03 -4.20 16.58
N PHE A 39 6.44 -4.84 15.59
CA PHE A 39 5.42 -5.86 15.74
C PHE A 39 6.06 -7.23 15.50
N ARG A 40 6.03 -8.07 16.52
CA ARG A 40 6.47 -9.47 16.37
C ARG A 40 5.29 -10.29 15.89
N MET A 41 5.37 -10.71 14.67
CA MET A 41 4.40 -11.59 14.03
C MET A 41 4.73 -13.04 14.42
N GLY A 42 3.82 -13.68 15.14
CA GLY A 42 3.94 -15.10 15.51
C GLY A 42 3.42 -16.02 14.41
N THR A 43 2.36 -15.59 13.72
CA THR A 43 1.75 -16.31 12.59
C THR A 43 1.45 -15.37 11.42
N PRO A 44 1.31 -15.90 10.18
CA PRO A 44 0.87 -15.10 9.05
C PRO A 44 -0.50 -14.43 9.27
N GLU A 45 -1.41 -15.10 9.95
CA GLU A 45 -2.75 -14.59 10.26
C GLU A 45 -2.71 -13.40 11.21
N GLU A 46 -1.84 -13.43 12.22
CA GLU A 46 -1.62 -12.27 13.09
C GLU A 46 -1.11 -11.06 12.31
N GLY A 47 -0.17 -11.29 11.40
CA GLY A 47 0.33 -10.27 10.49
C GLY A 47 -0.76 -9.70 9.59
N ALA A 48 -1.59 -10.58 9.03
CA ALA A 48 -2.72 -10.20 8.19
C ALA A 48 -3.75 -9.38 8.95
N ALA A 49 -4.13 -9.80 10.17
CA ALA A 49 -5.08 -9.08 11.01
C ALA A 49 -4.59 -7.66 11.33
N TRP A 50 -3.32 -7.54 11.72
CA TRP A 50 -2.72 -6.24 12.05
C TRP A 50 -2.65 -5.32 10.82
N LEU A 51 -2.25 -5.88 9.67
CA LEU A 51 -2.17 -5.13 8.41
C LEU A 51 -3.56 -4.70 7.93
N ALA A 52 -4.54 -5.60 7.99
CA ALA A 52 -5.93 -5.30 7.63
C ALA A 52 -6.48 -4.14 8.47
N GLN A 53 -6.29 -4.17 9.78
CA GLN A 53 -6.74 -3.11 10.68
C GLN A 53 -6.10 -1.75 10.34
N GLY A 54 -4.80 -1.74 10.06
CA GLY A 54 -4.09 -0.50 9.70
C GLY A 54 -4.54 0.09 8.38
N LEU A 55 -4.81 -0.75 7.38
CA LEU A 55 -5.28 -0.33 6.06
C LEU A 55 -6.76 0.05 6.06
N GLU A 56 -7.59 -0.64 6.84
CA GLU A 56 -8.99 -0.30 7.03
C GLU A 56 -9.17 1.15 7.51
N HIS A 57 -8.33 1.57 8.45
CA HIS A 57 -8.33 2.95 8.91
C HIS A 57 -8.05 3.96 7.77
N ILE A 58 -7.14 3.60 6.83
CA ILE A 58 -6.85 4.44 5.66
C ILE A 58 -8.08 4.51 4.72
N VAL A 59 -8.70 3.37 4.47
CA VAL A 59 -9.89 3.29 3.60
C VAL A 59 -11.04 4.13 4.18
N VAL A 60 -11.30 4.01 5.48
CA VAL A 60 -12.34 4.81 6.16
C VAL A 60 -12.04 6.31 6.05
N LEU A 61 -10.79 6.73 6.21
CA LEU A 61 -10.42 8.14 6.03
C LEU A 61 -10.62 8.63 4.60
N ALA A 62 -10.32 7.79 3.61
CA ALA A 62 -10.54 8.11 2.21
C ALA A 62 -12.04 8.25 1.88
N GLU A 63 -12.87 7.35 2.40
CA GLU A 63 -14.32 7.34 2.17
C GLU A 63 -15.06 8.50 2.87
N GLN A 64 -14.54 8.95 4.00
CA GLN A 64 -15.14 10.06 4.74
C GLN A 64 -14.89 11.45 4.12
N GLU A 65 -14.03 11.53 3.10
CA GLU A 65 -13.67 12.77 2.39
C GLU A 65 -13.32 13.96 3.32
N LEU A 66 -12.89 13.67 4.54
CA LEU A 66 -12.62 14.69 5.56
C LEU A 66 -11.37 15.52 5.26
N GLN A 67 -10.53 15.03 4.36
CA GLN A 67 -9.33 15.68 3.87
C GLN A 67 -8.98 15.09 2.51
N PRO A 68 -8.48 15.88 1.54
CA PRO A 68 -8.03 15.35 0.27
C PRO A 68 -7.00 14.24 0.50
N LEU A 69 -7.34 13.02 0.11
CA LEU A 69 -6.49 11.85 0.23
C LEU A 69 -6.31 11.23 -1.16
N LEU A 70 -5.09 11.26 -1.64
CA LEU A 70 -4.69 10.65 -2.91
C LEU A 70 -4.09 9.27 -2.63
N LEU A 71 -4.64 8.23 -3.24
CA LEU A 71 -4.11 6.87 -3.15
C LEU A 71 -3.22 6.57 -4.35
N LEU A 72 -1.94 6.34 -4.11
CA LEU A 72 -0.99 5.88 -5.11
C LEU A 72 -0.74 4.39 -4.96
N ARG A 73 -1.22 3.60 -5.93
CA ARG A 73 -0.96 2.16 -6.00
C ARG A 73 0.37 1.91 -6.71
N THR A 74 1.41 1.58 -5.94
CA THR A 74 2.76 1.41 -6.49
C THR A 74 2.92 0.14 -7.34
N ASP A 75 2.05 -0.83 -7.20
CA ASP A 75 2.08 -2.07 -7.99
C ASP A 75 1.75 -1.81 -9.46
N GLU A 76 0.87 -0.85 -9.74
CA GLU A 76 0.48 -0.48 -11.10
C GLU A 76 1.56 0.37 -11.78
N ALA A 77 2.21 1.25 -11.01
CA ALA A 77 3.23 2.17 -11.50
C ALA A 77 4.67 1.63 -11.31
N GLY A 78 4.83 0.56 -10.52
CA GLY A 78 6.11 0.19 -9.90
C GLY A 78 7.20 -0.31 -10.82
N ASN A 79 6.93 -0.58 -12.10
CA ASN A 79 7.93 -1.08 -13.04
C ASN A 79 8.27 -0.08 -14.16
N ASP A 80 7.50 1.01 -14.27
CA ASP A 80 7.74 2.05 -15.27
C ASP A 80 7.88 3.42 -14.59
N PRO A 81 9.11 3.98 -14.54
CA PRO A 81 9.34 5.32 -14.00
C PRO A 81 8.52 6.42 -14.68
N ARG A 82 8.19 6.24 -15.96
CA ARG A 82 7.37 7.21 -16.71
C ARG A 82 5.92 7.16 -16.27
N ALA A 83 5.38 5.95 -16.11
CA ALA A 83 4.03 5.76 -15.61
C ALA A 83 3.89 6.31 -14.19
N LEU A 84 4.87 6.07 -13.31
CA LEU A 84 4.89 6.63 -11.96
C LEU A 84 4.93 8.17 -11.98
N SER A 85 5.82 8.78 -12.77
CA SER A 85 5.89 10.24 -12.91
C SER A 85 4.58 10.82 -13.43
N ALA A 86 3.98 10.20 -14.46
CA ALA A 86 2.72 10.67 -15.03
C ALA A 86 1.58 10.59 -14.00
N THR A 87 1.49 9.49 -13.26
CA THR A 87 0.48 9.35 -12.19
C THR A 87 0.66 10.40 -11.11
N LEU A 88 1.89 10.59 -10.63
CA LEU A 88 2.18 11.61 -9.61
C LEU A 88 1.93 13.03 -10.13
N ALA A 89 2.32 13.33 -11.37
CA ALA A 89 2.07 14.63 -12.01
C ALA A 89 0.57 14.92 -12.07
N GLN A 90 -0.23 13.93 -12.46
CA GLN A 90 -1.68 14.05 -12.51
C GLN A 90 -2.29 14.26 -11.11
N LEU A 91 -1.84 13.49 -10.13
CA LEU A 91 -2.34 13.58 -8.75
C LEU A 91 -1.99 14.92 -8.09
N LEU A 92 -0.79 15.44 -8.36
CA LEU A 92 -0.29 16.68 -7.74
C LEU A 92 -0.61 17.92 -8.56
N GLY A 93 -1.13 17.78 -9.81
CA GLY A 93 -1.40 18.90 -10.71
C GLY A 93 -0.14 19.65 -11.15
N VAL A 94 1.02 18.97 -11.19
CA VAL A 94 2.32 19.56 -11.53
C VAL A 94 3.06 18.72 -12.57
N GLU A 95 3.95 19.35 -13.34
CA GLU A 95 4.87 18.60 -14.18
C GLU A 95 6.00 18.00 -13.35
N LEU A 96 6.25 16.70 -13.51
CA LEU A 96 7.35 16.00 -12.84
C LEU A 96 8.33 15.44 -13.87
N PRO A 97 9.64 15.58 -13.64
CA PRO A 97 10.63 14.93 -14.48
C PRO A 97 10.54 13.41 -14.34
N VAL A 98 10.81 12.69 -15.42
CA VAL A 98 10.96 11.24 -15.37
C VAL A 98 12.20 10.89 -14.53
N PRO A 99 12.07 10.14 -13.43
CA PRO A 99 13.23 9.78 -12.62
C PRO A 99 14.16 8.84 -13.39
N PRO A 100 15.47 8.90 -13.14
CA PRO A 100 16.41 8.03 -13.82
C PRO A 100 16.17 6.56 -13.43
N PRO A 101 16.31 5.62 -14.37
CA PRO A 101 16.07 4.19 -14.13
C PRO A 101 16.86 3.59 -12.95
N GLN A 102 18.02 4.17 -12.62
CA GLN A 102 18.89 3.71 -11.54
C GLN A 102 18.26 3.83 -10.14
N LEU A 103 17.21 4.64 -9.99
CA LEU A 103 16.44 4.73 -8.73
C LEU A 103 15.57 3.49 -8.48
N PHE A 104 15.39 2.65 -9.51
CA PHE A 104 14.56 1.45 -9.47
C PHE A 104 15.46 0.22 -9.57
N SER A 105 15.99 -0.23 -8.42
CA SER A 105 16.81 -1.44 -8.38
C SER A 105 15.98 -2.70 -8.50
N ASP A 106 16.38 -3.61 -9.39
CA ASP A 106 15.73 -4.93 -9.56
C ASP A 106 15.99 -5.88 -8.38
N GLN A 107 17.01 -5.62 -7.57
CA GLN A 107 17.42 -6.50 -6.48
C GLN A 107 16.39 -6.67 -5.36
N TYR A 108 15.44 -5.72 -5.23
CA TYR A 108 14.48 -5.70 -4.13
C TYR A 108 13.04 -5.69 -4.64
N ARG A 109 12.81 -6.09 -5.89
CA ARG A 109 11.47 -6.12 -6.45
C ARG A 109 10.76 -7.41 -6.10
N PHE A 110 9.75 -7.29 -5.29
CA PHE A 110 8.69 -8.29 -5.21
C PHE A 110 7.70 -7.99 -6.36
N PRO A 111 7.54 -8.89 -7.33
CA PRO A 111 6.56 -8.67 -8.40
C PRO A 111 5.16 -8.45 -7.84
N ALA A 112 4.39 -7.57 -8.46
CA ALA A 112 2.99 -7.39 -8.13
C ALA A 112 2.22 -8.69 -8.36
N GLY A 113 1.32 -9.05 -7.45
CA GLY A 113 0.54 -10.27 -7.51
C GLY A 113 1.30 -11.55 -7.20
N ASN A 114 2.52 -11.45 -6.66
CA ASN A 114 3.32 -12.62 -6.29
C ASN A 114 2.62 -13.49 -5.21
N TRP A 115 1.73 -12.89 -4.41
CA TRP A 115 0.95 -13.58 -3.40
C TRP A 115 0.16 -14.78 -3.97
N ARG A 116 -0.27 -14.75 -5.24
CA ARG A 116 -1.02 -15.83 -5.89
C ARG A 116 -0.27 -17.15 -5.88
N ARG A 117 1.05 -17.12 -5.89
CA ARG A 117 1.91 -18.32 -5.86
C ARG A 117 1.89 -19.01 -4.50
N TYR A 118 1.43 -18.34 -3.46
CA TYR A 118 1.46 -18.80 -2.07
C TYR A 118 0.07 -19.06 -1.50
N THR A 119 -0.98 -19.00 -2.30
CA THR A 119 -2.37 -19.21 -1.86
C THR A 119 -2.59 -20.57 -1.21
N GLY A 120 -1.88 -21.60 -1.66
CA GLY A 120 -1.95 -22.94 -1.06
C GLY A 120 -1.43 -23.03 0.37
N VAL A 121 -0.54 -22.11 0.77
CA VAL A 121 0.10 -22.09 2.09
C VAL A 121 -0.43 -20.97 2.98
N LEU A 122 -0.73 -19.81 2.40
CA LEU A 122 -1.10 -18.58 3.11
C LEU A 122 -2.56 -18.17 2.83
N GLY A 123 -3.37 -19.06 2.26
CA GLY A 123 -4.74 -18.75 1.83
C GLY A 123 -5.61 -18.16 2.94
N ALA A 124 -5.49 -18.67 4.19
CA ALA A 124 -6.23 -18.15 5.32
C ALA A 124 -5.85 -16.69 5.64
N ALA A 125 -4.57 -16.38 5.66
CA ALA A 125 -4.08 -15.01 5.89
C ALA A 125 -4.46 -14.07 4.75
N PHE A 126 -4.40 -14.52 3.49
CA PHE A 126 -4.81 -13.71 2.34
C PHE A 126 -6.33 -13.46 2.32
N ALA A 127 -7.14 -14.44 2.73
CA ALA A 127 -8.59 -14.25 2.85
C ALA A 127 -8.95 -13.12 3.83
N MET A 128 -8.18 -12.94 4.90
CA MET A 128 -8.35 -11.83 5.85
C MET A 128 -8.02 -10.46 5.23
N LEU A 129 -7.10 -10.42 4.27
CA LEU A 129 -6.66 -9.19 3.61
C LEU A 129 -7.50 -8.83 2.36
N THR A 130 -8.17 -9.82 1.77
CA THR A 130 -8.92 -9.62 0.53
C THR A 130 -9.98 -8.51 0.63
N PRO A 131 -10.80 -8.40 1.69
CA PRO A 131 -11.79 -7.33 1.79
C PRO A 131 -11.19 -5.92 1.71
N VAL A 132 -10.11 -5.67 2.44
CA VAL A 132 -9.45 -4.36 2.41
C VAL A 132 -8.69 -4.14 1.09
N ALA A 133 -8.14 -5.20 0.49
CA ALA A 133 -7.51 -5.13 -0.83
C ALA A 133 -8.51 -4.67 -1.91
N VAL A 134 -9.70 -5.25 -1.93
CA VAL A 134 -10.78 -4.88 -2.86
C VAL A 134 -11.19 -3.42 -2.67
N ARG A 135 -11.35 -2.95 -1.44
CA ARG A 135 -11.67 -1.53 -1.16
C ARG A 135 -10.55 -0.57 -1.57
N LEU A 136 -9.30 -1.02 -1.58
CA LEU A 136 -8.16 -0.26 -2.13
C LEU A 136 -8.06 -0.35 -3.66
N GLY A 137 -8.97 -1.07 -4.32
CA GLY A 137 -9.06 -1.18 -5.79
C GLY A 137 -8.24 -2.32 -6.38
N TYR A 138 -7.79 -3.29 -5.58
CA TYR A 138 -7.13 -4.51 -6.07
C TYR A 138 -8.16 -5.60 -6.42
N SER A 139 -7.78 -6.52 -7.33
CA SER A 139 -8.66 -7.62 -7.68
C SER A 139 -8.85 -8.58 -6.50
N GLU A 140 -10.01 -9.22 -6.44
CA GLU A 140 -10.29 -10.25 -5.44
C GLU A 140 -9.43 -11.51 -5.67
N THR A 141 -9.10 -11.82 -6.92
CA THR A 141 -8.36 -13.01 -7.40
C THR A 141 -7.06 -12.66 -8.09
#